data_a3ea40327bc8eee0373c78a3ae9ee678
#
_entry.id   a3ea40327bc8eee0373c78a3ae9ee678
#
_cell.length_a   1.000
_cell.length_b   1.000
_cell.length_c   1.000
_cell.angle_alpha   90.00
_cell.angle_beta   90.00
_cell.angle_gamma   90.00
#
_symmetry.space_group_name_H-M   'P 1'
#
loop_
_entity.id
_entity.type
_entity.pdbx_description
1 polymer ?
#
loop_
_entity_poly.entity_id
_entity_poly.type
_entity_poly.pdbx_seq_one_letter_code
_entity_poly.pdbx_strand_id
1 'polypeptide(L)'
;MNDKEKKPKATAVQADRLDFLKDEIERVGRDADNYLALMQEQHELMFGYDWYDEVFEENGKKGLRNVRGEVVVPAIYDDFLIPRPYYLPMLLVGAKKGDKVALVERDGKGTPRTDFEFHYVEPIPFTPFNIAFKSEDLHHFAIIILGKVFTPYELVDYYRPCDDHIILKGDNDKYGIIGMGSLIYIAPEYDDIIDNGIGDDFTFIKDGVKGRVAMDKRFISDEEYDNLSDEEQDKLYEIGFISAPDDF
;
A
#
# COMPACT_ATOMS: atom_id res chain seq x y z
N MET A 1 33.55 9.32 -10.06
CA MET A 1 32.84 9.52 -11.34
C MET A 1 31.58 8.66 -11.25
N ASN A 2 30.43 9.28 -11.02
CA ASN A 2 29.15 8.59 -10.95
C ASN A 2 28.60 8.46 -12.36
N ASP A 3 28.73 7.28 -12.95
CA ASP A 3 27.91 6.90 -14.09
C ASP A 3 26.47 6.62 -13.57
N LYS A 4 25.67 7.68 -13.58
CA LYS A 4 24.22 7.50 -13.55
C LYS A 4 23.86 6.78 -14.84
N GLU A 5 23.58 5.49 -14.79
CA GLU A 5 23.00 4.74 -15.89
C GLU A 5 21.77 5.52 -16.40
N LYS A 6 21.93 6.11 -17.58
CA LYS A 6 20.81 6.74 -18.30
C LYS A 6 19.84 5.62 -18.67
N LYS A 7 18.65 5.62 -18.05
CA LYS A 7 17.55 4.76 -18.51
C LYS A 7 17.43 4.88 -20.04
N PRO A 8 17.34 3.78 -20.77
CA PRO A 8 17.17 3.82 -22.22
C PRO A 8 15.89 4.61 -22.54
N LYS A 9 15.96 5.55 -23.47
CA LYS A 9 14.77 6.24 -23.97
C LYS A 9 13.89 5.22 -24.68
N ALA A 10 12.57 5.27 -24.40
CA ALA A 10 11.59 4.47 -25.11
C ALA A 10 11.79 4.62 -26.63
N THR A 11 11.72 3.53 -27.37
CA THR A 11 11.70 3.55 -28.84
C THR A 11 10.39 4.18 -29.31
N ALA A 12 10.34 4.69 -30.55
CA ALA A 12 9.11 5.24 -31.13
C ALA A 12 7.94 4.23 -31.05
N VAL A 13 8.21 2.95 -31.30
CA VAL A 13 7.21 1.85 -31.20
C VAL A 13 6.69 1.69 -29.75
N GLN A 14 7.56 1.86 -28.76
CA GLN A 14 7.15 1.80 -27.34
C GLN A 14 6.31 3.01 -26.95
N ALA A 15 6.62 4.20 -27.49
CA ALA A 15 5.82 5.41 -27.24
C ALA A 15 4.42 5.27 -27.84
N ASP A 16 4.30 4.84 -29.11
CA ASP A 16 2.99 4.60 -29.75
C ASP A 16 2.17 3.56 -28.99
N ARG A 17 2.81 2.51 -28.46
CA ARG A 17 2.14 1.48 -27.68
C ARG A 17 1.66 1.98 -26.32
N LEU A 18 2.44 2.85 -25.66
CA LEU A 18 2.05 3.48 -24.40
C LEU A 18 0.83 4.38 -24.57
N ASP A 19 0.79 5.19 -25.64
CA ASP A 19 -0.36 6.05 -25.94
C ASP A 19 -1.61 5.21 -26.20
N PHE A 20 -1.50 4.12 -26.99
CA PHE A 20 -2.58 3.18 -27.22
C PHE A 20 -3.10 2.57 -25.89
N LEU A 21 -2.20 2.12 -25.01
CA LEU A 21 -2.58 1.50 -23.74
C LEU A 21 -3.29 2.48 -22.82
N LYS A 22 -2.85 3.74 -22.79
CA LYS A 22 -3.49 4.80 -22.01
C LYS A 22 -4.95 5.01 -22.46
N ASP A 23 -5.16 5.17 -23.76
CA ASP A 23 -6.48 5.36 -24.34
C ASP A 23 -7.38 4.13 -24.09
N GLU A 24 -6.81 2.93 -24.22
CA GLU A 24 -7.56 1.69 -24.04
C GLU A 24 -7.94 1.46 -22.57
N ILE A 25 -7.08 1.79 -21.61
CA ILE A 25 -7.33 1.73 -20.17
C ILE A 25 -8.48 2.68 -19.81
N GLU A 26 -8.44 3.92 -20.30
CA GLU A 26 -9.53 4.88 -20.09
C GLU A 26 -10.86 4.37 -20.70
N ARG A 27 -10.79 3.77 -21.88
CA ARG A 27 -11.98 3.26 -22.60
C ARG A 27 -12.64 2.08 -21.90
N VAL A 28 -11.88 1.11 -21.39
CA VAL A 28 -12.44 -0.10 -20.80
C VAL A 28 -12.96 0.12 -19.38
N GLY A 29 -12.35 1.04 -18.62
CA GLY A 29 -12.69 1.30 -17.24
C GLY A 29 -12.18 0.23 -16.27
N ARG A 30 -12.22 0.52 -14.97
CA ARG A 30 -11.62 -0.32 -13.92
C ARG A 30 -12.27 -1.69 -13.72
N ASP A 31 -13.55 -1.83 -14.11
CA ASP A 31 -14.31 -3.06 -13.90
C ASP A 31 -14.20 -4.06 -15.05
N ALA A 32 -13.42 -3.73 -16.08
CA ALA A 32 -13.26 -4.61 -17.23
C ALA A 32 -12.29 -5.77 -16.93
N ASP A 33 -12.63 -6.96 -17.41
CA ASP A 33 -11.82 -8.17 -17.21
C ASP A 33 -10.35 -8.04 -17.67
N ASN A 34 -10.09 -7.19 -18.67
CA ASN A 34 -8.77 -6.96 -19.23
C ASN A 34 -8.09 -5.70 -18.69
N TYR A 35 -8.73 -4.90 -17.84
CA TYR A 35 -8.16 -3.67 -17.29
C TYR A 35 -6.78 -3.89 -16.67
N LEU A 36 -6.65 -4.93 -15.92
CA LEU A 36 -5.44 -5.29 -15.20
C LEU A 36 -4.28 -5.66 -16.11
N ALA A 37 -4.58 -6.43 -17.17
CA ALA A 37 -3.57 -6.81 -18.16
C ALA A 37 -3.04 -5.59 -18.93
N LEU A 38 -3.94 -4.65 -19.25
CA LEU A 38 -3.56 -3.39 -19.90
C LEU A 38 -2.69 -2.49 -19.01
N MET A 39 -3.06 -2.36 -17.75
CA MET A 39 -2.28 -1.63 -16.73
C MET A 39 -0.89 -2.26 -16.55
N GLN A 40 -0.83 -3.57 -16.50
CA GLN A 40 0.42 -4.32 -16.39
C GLN A 40 1.35 -4.02 -17.59
N GLU A 41 0.84 -4.18 -18.81
CA GLU A 41 1.62 -3.92 -20.03
C GLU A 41 2.11 -2.47 -20.09
N GLN A 42 1.23 -1.50 -19.76
CA GLN A 42 1.60 -0.09 -19.71
C GLN A 42 2.78 0.15 -18.76
N HIS A 43 2.73 -0.43 -17.59
CA HIS A 43 3.78 -0.22 -16.60
C HIS A 43 5.10 -0.92 -16.98
N GLU A 44 5.06 -2.13 -17.55
CA GLU A 44 6.25 -2.81 -18.05
C GLU A 44 6.98 -1.96 -19.10
N LEU A 45 6.22 -1.33 -20.00
CA LEU A 45 6.78 -0.43 -20.99
C LEU A 45 7.35 0.88 -20.40
N MET A 46 6.70 1.43 -19.36
CA MET A 46 7.14 2.67 -18.72
C MET A 46 8.38 2.50 -17.85
N PHE A 47 8.46 1.41 -17.11
CA PHE A 47 9.42 1.26 -16.01
C PHE A 47 10.40 0.10 -16.24
N GLY A 48 10.10 -0.81 -17.17
CA GLY A 48 10.92 -1.98 -17.45
C GLY A 48 10.99 -2.96 -16.28
N TYR A 49 9.98 -2.98 -15.43
CA TYR A 49 9.88 -3.91 -14.32
C TYR A 49 9.16 -5.19 -14.75
N ASP A 50 9.69 -6.31 -14.29
CA ASP A 50 9.07 -7.62 -14.43
C ASP A 50 7.99 -7.76 -13.36
N TRP A 51 6.73 -7.63 -13.75
CA TRP A 51 5.59 -7.66 -12.82
C TRP A 51 5.10 -9.05 -12.50
N TYR A 52 5.51 -9.99 -13.30
CA TYR A 52 5.02 -11.34 -13.24
C TYR A 52 6.13 -12.31 -12.86
N ASP A 53 6.05 -12.82 -11.63
CA ASP A 53 6.92 -13.90 -11.21
C ASP A 53 6.21 -15.23 -11.44
N GLU A 54 6.88 -16.15 -12.10
CA GLU A 54 6.44 -17.52 -12.25
C GLU A 54 6.94 -18.37 -11.08
N VAL A 55 6.04 -19.12 -10.46
CA VAL A 55 6.41 -20.13 -9.46
C VAL A 55 7.01 -21.33 -10.21
N PHE A 56 8.24 -21.72 -9.88
CA PHE A 56 8.86 -22.94 -10.35
C PHE A 56 9.17 -23.87 -9.17
N GLU A 57 9.32 -25.16 -9.47
CA GLU A 57 9.63 -26.18 -8.47
C GLU A 57 10.95 -26.86 -8.78
N GLU A 58 11.77 -27.06 -7.75
CA GLU A 58 13.01 -27.81 -7.80
C GLU A 58 13.20 -28.55 -6.48
N ASN A 59 13.49 -29.86 -6.54
CA ASN A 59 13.70 -30.73 -5.37
C ASN A 59 12.55 -30.66 -4.33
N GLY A 60 11.30 -30.52 -4.78
CA GLY A 60 10.12 -30.44 -3.91
C GLY A 60 9.99 -29.10 -3.15
N LYS A 61 10.75 -28.09 -3.57
CA LYS A 61 10.63 -26.72 -3.07
C LYS A 61 10.30 -25.77 -4.21
N LYS A 62 9.64 -24.66 -3.87
CA LYS A 62 9.22 -23.63 -4.81
C LYS A 62 10.14 -22.43 -4.76
N GLY A 63 10.33 -21.81 -5.92
CA GLY A 63 11.04 -20.56 -6.13
C GLY A 63 10.24 -19.64 -7.06
N LEU A 64 10.75 -18.44 -7.30
CA LEU A 64 10.16 -17.47 -8.22
C LEU A 64 11.16 -17.09 -9.30
N ARG A 65 10.67 -17.01 -10.54
CA ARG A 65 11.39 -16.47 -11.70
C ARG A 65 10.62 -15.29 -12.26
N ASN A 66 11.37 -14.27 -12.66
CA ASN A 66 10.77 -13.16 -13.41
C ASN A 66 10.46 -13.59 -14.87
N VAL A 67 9.82 -12.71 -15.64
CA VAL A 67 9.45 -12.95 -17.05
C VAL A 67 10.66 -13.22 -17.95
N ARG A 68 11.88 -12.86 -17.54
CA ARG A 68 13.14 -13.16 -18.27
C ARG A 68 13.69 -14.52 -17.91
N GLY A 69 13.05 -15.26 -17.01
CA GLY A 69 13.50 -16.55 -16.52
C GLY A 69 14.61 -16.47 -15.46
N GLU A 70 14.95 -15.26 -14.97
CA GLU A 70 15.93 -15.08 -13.91
C GLU A 70 15.32 -15.46 -12.57
N VAL A 71 16.06 -16.19 -11.74
CA VAL A 71 15.61 -16.59 -10.41
C VAL A 71 15.67 -15.37 -9.49
N VAL A 72 14.50 -14.91 -9.05
CA VAL A 72 14.35 -13.78 -8.09
C VAL A 72 14.18 -14.26 -6.65
N VAL A 73 13.68 -15.50 -6.46
CA VAL A 73 13.68 -16.22 -5.19
C VAL A 73 14.07 -17.69 -5.49
N PRO A 74 15.10 -18.25 -4.85
CA PRO A 74 15.51 -19.65 -5.09
C PRO A 74 14.45 -20.63 -4.59
N ALA A 75 14.48 -21.87 -5.09
CA ALA A 75 13.54 -22.94 -4.70
C ALA A 75 13.88 -23.51 -3.32
N ILE A 76 13.60 -22.76 -2.26
CA ILE A 76 13.89 -23.10 -0.86
C ILE A 76 12.66 -23.03 0.06
N TYR A 77 11.51 -22.64 -0.50
CA TYR A 77 10.25 -22.47 0.22
C TYR A 77 9.23 -23.56 -0.12
N ASP A 78 8.21 -23.74 0.73
CA ASP A 78 7.17 -24.75 0.48
C ASP A 78 6.11 -24.21 -0.47
N ASP A 79 5.81 -22.91 -0.38
CA ASP A 79 4.83 -22.24 -1.24
C ASP A 79 5.00 -20.72 -1.18
N PHE A 80 4.22 -20.00 -1.99
CA PHE A 80 4.14 -18.56 -1.99
C PHE A 80 2.70 -18.09 -1.89
N LEU A 81 2.48 -17.00 -1.16
CA LEU A 81 1.26 -16.21 -1.24
C LEU A 81 1.49 -15.12 -2.29
N ILE A 82 0.96 -15.38 -3.46
CA ILE A 82 1.10 -14.47 -4.59
C ILE A 82 -0.29 -13.93 -4.89
N PRO A 83 -0.63 -12.69 -4.45
CA PRO A 83 -1.93 -12.11 -4.77
C PRO A 83 -2.06 -11.86 -6.26
N ARG A 84 -3.25 -11.98 -6.80
CA ARG A 84 -3.58 -11.64 -8.18
C ARG A 84 -4.67 -10.57 -8.16
N PRO A 85 -4.57 -9.58 -9.00
CA PRO A 85 -3.51 -9.22 -9.94
C PRO A 85 -2.48 -8.28 -9.30
N TYR A 86 -1.25 -8.33 -9.80
CA TYR A 86 -0.13 -7.51 -9.33
C TYR A 86 -0.14 -6.15 -10.00
N TYR A 87 0.03 -5.09 -9.21
CA TYR A 87 0.05 -3.72 -9.72
C TYR A 87 1.35 -2.96 -9.45
N LEU A 88 2.21 -3.51 -8.61
CA LEU A 88 3.52 -2.92 -8.35
C LEU A 88 4.55 -4.04 -8.29
N PRO A 89 5.81 -3.78 -8.68
CA PRO A 89 6.89 -4.69 -8.38
C PRO A 89 6.91 -4.88 -6.87
N MET A 90 6.36 -6.00 -6.41
CA MET A 90 6.38 -6.31 -5.01
C MET A 90 7.82 -6.50 -4.60
N LEU A 91 8.34 -5.57 -3.82
CA LEU A 91 9.68 -5.70 -3.24
C LEU A 91 9.77 -6.94 -2.36
N LEU A 92 8.64 -7.31 -1.74
CA LEU A 92 8.51 -8.45 -0.85
C LEU A 92 7.37 -9.35 -1.30
N VAL A 93 7.52 -10.64 -1.14
CA VAL A 93 6.48 -11.66 -1.39
C VAL A 93 6.29 -12.51 -0.15
N GLY A 94 5.07 -13.02 0.06
CA GLY A 94 4.79 -13.96 1.14
C GLY A 94 5.31 -15.34 0.79
N ALA A 95 6.33 -15.83 1.49
CA ALA A 95 6.87 -17.18 1.33
C ALA A 95 6.48 -18.07 2.51
N LYS A 96 6.12 -19.32 2.23
CA LYS A 96 5.71 -20.32 3.24
C LYS A 96 6.85 -21.25 3.63
N LYS A 97 6.93 -21.54 4.93
CA LYS A 97 7.64 -22.71 5.49
C LYS A 97 6.70 -23.41 6.48
N GLY A 98 6.26 -24.61 6.12
CA GLY A 98 5.18 -25.29 6.83
C GLY A 98 3.88 -24.49 6.76
N ASP A 99 3.29 -24.21 7.91
CA ASP A 99 2.07 -23.44 8.08
C ASP A 99 2.30 -21.92 8.27
N LYS A 100 3.57 -21.50 8.30
CA LYS A 100 3.95 -20.10 8.55
C LYS A 100 4.46 -19.38 7.32
N VAL A 101 4.22 -18.08 7.31
CA VAL A 101 4.56 -17.14 6.25
C VAL A 101 5.54 -16.10 6.76
N ALA A 102 6.49 -15.75 5.91
CA ALA A 102 7.34 -14.57 6.07
C ALA A 102 7.29 -13.71 4.79
N LEU A 103 7.55 -12.44 4.91
CA LEU A 103 7.85 -11.57 3.77
C LEU A 103 9.33 -11.73 3.39
N VAL A 104 9.60 -12.07 2.13
CA VAL A 104 10.96 -12.28 1.61
C VAL A 104 11.24 -11.36 0.43
N GLU A 105 12.51 -11.00 0.25
CA GLU A 105 12.96 -10.17 -0.87
C GLU A 105 13.06 -10.96 -2.17
N ARG A 106 12.83 -10.25 -3.27
CA ARG A 106 13.08 -10.72 -4.64
C ARG A 106 14.50 -10.35 -5.09
N ASP A 107 15.49 -10.71 -4.29
CA ASP A 107 16.91 -10.34 -4.44
C ASP A 107 17.79 -11.43 -5.04
N GLY A 108 17.18 -12.47 -5.60
CA GLY A 108 17.88 -13.68 -6.07
C GLY A 108 18.29 -14.64 -4.96
N LYS A 109 18.15 -14.25 -3.69
CA LYS A 109 18.45 -15.07 -2.51
C LYS A 109 17.22 -15.44 -1.72
N GLY A 110 16.13 -14.67 -1.87
CA GLY A 110 14.91 -14.83 -1.10
C GLY A 110 15.12 -14.50 0.38
N THR A 111 15.83 -13.39 0.67
CA THR A 111 16.18 -12.99 2.03
C THR A 111 14.93 -12.66 2.84
N PRO A 112 14.65 -13.33 3.99
CA PRO A 112 13.52 -12.98 4.83
C PRO A 112 13.69 -11.58 5.43
N ARG A 113 12.62 -10.79 5.38
CA ARG A 113 12.51 -9.46 6.03
C ARG A 113 11.70 -9.52 7.31
N THR A 114 10.94 -10.58 7.50
CA THR A 114 10.23 -10.91 8.75
C THR A 114 10.55 -12.32 9.16
N ASP A 115 10.28 -12.66 10.41
CA ASP A 115 10.28 -14.05 10.84
C ASP A 115 9.12 -14.82 10.20
N PHE A 116 9.19 -16.16 10.18
CA PHE A 116 8.10 -17.06 9.78
C PHE A 116 7.09 -17.17 10.93
N GLU A 117 6.32 -16.12 11.17
CA GLU A 117 5.40 -16.03 12.29
C GLU A 117 3.94 -15.81 11.87
N PHE A 118 3.71 -15.37 10.63
CA PHE A 118 2.37 -15.08 10.14
C PHE A 118 1.67 -16.35 9.66
N HIS A 119 0.35 -16.36 9.77
CA HIS A 119 -0.50 -17.35 9.15
C HIS A 119 -0.85 -16.95 7.71
N TYR A 120 -1.09 -15.66 7.50
CA TYR A 120 -1.38 -15.10 6.19
C TYR A 120 -0.83 -13.67 6.06
N VAL A 121 -0.41 -13.33 4.85
CA VAL A 121 -0.04 -11.95 4.47
C VAL A 121 -0.59 -11.65 3.09
N GLU A 122 -1.04 -10.42 2.88
CA GLU A 122 -1.44 -9.94 1.57
C GLU A 122 -1.02 -8.47 1.39
N PRO A 123 -0.66 -8.03 0.18
CA PRO A 123 -0.38 -6.64 -0.09
C PRO A 123 -1.68 -5.83 -0.17
N ILE A 124 -1.62 -4.59 0.28
CA ILE A 124 -2.64 -3.61 -0.04
C ILE A 124 -2.31 -3.08 -1.45
N PRO A 125 -3.21 -3.23 -2.43
CA PRO A 125 -2.95 -2.86 -3.81
C PRO A 125 -2.44 -1.42 -3.96
N PHE A 126 -1.46 -1.21 -4.85
CA PHE A 126 -0.85 0.10 -5.15
C PHE A 126 -0.12 0.78 -3.99
N THR A 127 0.25 0.04 -2.96
CA THR A 127 0.97 0.57 -1.80
C THR A 127 2.16 -0.30 -1.42
N PRO A 128 3.14 0.21 -0.65
CA PRO A 128 4.20 -0.60 -0.06
C PRO A 128 3.74 -1.37 1.19
N PHE A 129 2.45 -1.29 1.54
CA PHE A 129 1.90 -1.88 2.74
C PHE A 129 1.43 -3.32 2.50
N ASN A 130 1.55 -4.13 3.54
CA ASN A 130 1.02 -5.49 3.59
C ASN A 130 0.17 -5.62 4.85
N ILE A 131 -0.90 -6.40 4.75
CA ILE A 131 -1.69 -6.86 5.87
C ILE A 131 -1.10 -8.19 6.35
N ALA A 132 -0.91 -8.36 7.64
CA ALA A 132 -0.36 -9.59 8.20
C ALA A 132 -1.21 -10.10 9.36
N PHE A 133 -1.62 -11.36 9.27
CA PHE A 133 -2.39 -12.08 10.27
C PHE A 133 -1.50 -13.10 10.96
N LYS A 134 -1.51 -13.12 12.30
CA LYS A 134 -0.78 -14.13 13.11
C LYS A 134 -1.63 -15.34 13.44
N SER A 135 -2.95 -15.20 13.47
CA SER A 135 -3.89 -16.26 13.78
C SER A 135 -4.58 -16.84 12.55
N GLU A 136 -5.05 -18.08 12.66
CA GLU A 136 -5.74 -18.80 11.58
C GLU A 136 -7.14 -18.24 11.29
N ASP A 137 -7.78 -17.62 12.28
CA ASP A 137 -9.11 -17.04 12.13
C ASP A 137 -9.12 -15.76 11.29
N LEU A 138 -7.93 -15.20 10.99
CA LEU A 138 -7.75 -13.98 10.20
C LEU A 138 -8.58 -12.80 10.72
N HIS A 139 -8.81 -12.75 12.03
CA HIS A 139 -9.66 -11.73 12.64
C HIS A 139 -8.90 -10.43 12.92
N HIS A 140 -7.71 -10.56 13.52
CA HIS A 140 -6.87 -9.41 13.83
C HIS A 140 -5.63 -9.38 12.95
N PHE A 141 -5.33 -8.18 12.42
CA PHE A 141 -4.15 -7.98 11.59
C PHE A 141 -3.34 -6.74 12.01
N ALA A 142 -2.14 -6.67 11.51
CA ALA A 142 -1.32 -5.46 11.51
C ALA A 142 -0.96 -5.06 10.08
N ILE A 143 -0.69 -3.79 9.89
CA ILE A 143 -0.08 -3.27 8.66
C ILE A 143 1.44 -3.37 8.80
N ILE A 144 2.08 -3.92 7.76
CA ILE A 144 3.54 -4.04 7.65
C ILE A 144 4.02 -3.23 6.46
N ILE A 145 5.07 -2.45 6.66
CA ILE A 145 5.78 -1.73 5.59
C ILE A 145 7.23 -2.19 5.52
N LEU A 146 7.69 -2.60 4.32
CA LEU A 146 9.06 -3.06 4.08
C LEU A 146 9.57 -4.08 5.12
N GLY A 147 8.70 -4.99 5.56
CA GLY A 147 9.01 -6.03 6.53
C GLY A 147 9.03 -5.56 8.00
N LYS A 148 8.61 -4.33 8.29
CA LYS A 148 8.47 -3.82 9.66
C LYS A 148 7.00 -3.66 10.02
N VAL A 149 6.64 -4.11 11.21
CA VAL A 149 5.29 -3.88 11.77
C VAL A 149 5.10 -2.38 11.99
N PHE A 150 4.06 -1.83 11.39
CA PHE A 150 3.75 -0.41 11.41
C PHE A 150 2.60 -0.08 12.37
N THR A 151 1.64 -0.99 12.50
CA THR A 151 0.51 -0.88 13.45
C THR A 151 0.49 -2.05 14.41
N PRO A 152 -0.15 -1.94 15.59
CA PRO A 152 -0.42 -3.09 16.44
C PRO A 152 -1.36 -4.11 15.77
N TYR A 153 -1.42 -5.35 16.31
CA TYR A 153 -2.32 -6.42 15.85
C TYR A 153 -3.71 -6.31 16.51
N GLU A 154 -4.35 -5.16 16.31
CA GLU A 154 -5.67 -4.80 16.88
C GLU A 154 -6.65 -4.35 15.82
N LEU A 155 -6.25 -4.42 14.54
CA LEU A 155 -7.07 -3.99 13.42
C LEU A 155 -7.96 -5.15 12.96
N VAL A 156 -9.22 -4.85 12.67
CA VAL A 156 -10.22 -5.83 12.23
C VAL A 156 -10.75 -5.55 10.82
N ASP A 157 -10.61 -4.31 10.34
CA ASP A 157 -11.04 -3.91 9.00
C ASP A 157 -10.24 -2.71 8.50
N TYR A 158 -10.26 -2.50 7.20
CA TYR A 158 -9.69 -1.31 6.56
C TYR A 158 -10.43 -1.00 5.25
N TYR A 159 -10.41 0.26 4.85
CA TYR A 159 -10.74 0.63 3.49
C TYR A 159 -9.83 1.78 3.00
N ARG A 160 -9.73 1.90 1.68
CA ARG A 160 -8.87 2.89 1.04
C ARG A 160 -9.74 3.88 0.27
N PRO A 161 -10.05 5.06 0.87
CA PRO A 161 -10.91 6.06 0.24
C PRO A 161 -10.23 6.74 -0.95
N CYS A 162 -8.90 6.92 -0.87
CA CYS A 162 -8.09 7.59 -1.89
C CYS A 162 -6.70 6.96 -2.00
N ASP A 163 -5.85 7.47 -2.90
CA ASP A 163 -4.53 6.90 -3.16
C ASP A 163 -3.54 7.10 -2.01
N ASP A 164 -3.72 8.13 -1.19
CA ASP A 164 -2.76 8.52 -0.16
C ASP A 164 -3.17 8.15 1.27
N HIS A 165 -4.38 7.57 1.47
CA HIS A 165 -4.86 7.25 2.81
C HIS A 165 -5.50 5.86 2.92
N ILE A 166 -5.36 5.26 4.09
CA ILE A 166 -6.03 4.02 4.48
C ILE A 166 -6.73 4.26 5.80
N ILE A 167 -8.05 4.16 5.82
CA ILE A 167 -8.84 4.20 7.05
C ILE A 167 -8.85 2.81 7.65
N LEU A 168 -8.63 2.74 8.95
CA LEU A 168 -8.47 1.52 9.73
C LEU A 168 -9.59 1.42 10.75
N LYS A 169 -10.09 0.21 11.00
CA LYS A 169 -11.01 -0.07 12.09
C LYS A 169 -10.33 -0.98 13.12
N GLY A 170 -10.36 -0.56 14.37
CA GLY A 170 -9.89 -1.36 15.51
C GLY A 170 -10.97 -2.31 16.04
N ASP A 171 -10.58 -3.25 16.89
CA ASP A 171 -11.48 -4.18 17.60
C ASP A 171 -12.34 -3.46 18.67
N ASN A 172 -11.99 -2.23 19.00
CA ASN A 172 -12.75 -1.33 19.88
C ASN A 172 -13.87 -0.54 19.15
N ASP A 173 -14.19 -0.93 17.89
CA ASP A 173 -15.14 -0.24 17.01
C ASP A 173 -14.80 1.22 16.70
N LYS A 174 -13.57 1.66 16.96
CA LYS A 174 -13.08 2.99 16.61
C LYS A 174 -12.30 2.97 15.30
N TYR A 175 -12.16 4.15 14.71
CA TYR A 175 -11.47 4.35 13.45
C TYR A 175 -10.15 5.10 13.63
N GLY A 176 -9.18 4.74 12.82
CA GLY A 176 -7.90 5.39 12.69
C GLY A 176 -7.55 5.58 11.21
N ILE A 177 -6.40 6.17 10.91
CA ILE A 177 -5.99 6.43 9.53
C ILE A 177 -4.47 6.30 9.37
N ILE A 178 -4.05 5.85 8.19
CA ILE A 178 -2.67 5.94 7.73
C ILE A 178 -2.60 6.92 6.57
N GLY A 179 -1.79 7.96 6.70
CA GLY A 179 -1.34 8.78 5.58
C GLY A 179 -0.12 8.13 4.94
N MET A 180 -0.26 7.65 3.70
CA MET A 180 0.79 6.87 3.04
C MET A 180 1.99 7.71 2.63
N GLY A 181 1.76 8.92 2.13
CA GLY A 181 2.84 9.84 1.74
C GLY A 181 3.67 10.32 2.93
N SER A 182 3.03 10.61 4.05
CA SER A 182 3.67 11.07 5.28
C SER A 182 4.13 9.95 6.21
N LEU A 183 3.70 8.69 5.97
CA LEU A 183 3.88 7.56 6.87
C LEU A 183 3.37 7.83 8.30
N ILE A 184 2.28 8.58 8.41
CA ILE A 184 1.65 8.89 9.69
C ILE A 184 0.62 7.82 9.99
N TYR A 185 0.67 7.29 11.21
CA TYR A 185 -0.33 6.40 11.77
C TYR A 185 -1.06 7.09 12.92
N ILE A 186 -2.37 7.17 12.79
CA ILE A 186 -3.30 7.55 13.85
C ILE A 186 -4.03 6.28 14.29
N ALA A 187 -3.92 5.96 15.56
CA ALA A 187 -4.56 4.77 16.13
C ALA A 187 -6.09 4.86 16.08
N PRO A 188 -6.81 3.71 16.09
CA PRO A 188 -8.27 3.68 16.18
C PRO A 188 -8.78 4.27 17.51
N GLU A 189 -9.07 5.58 17.52
CA GLU A 189 -9.59 6.30 18.68
C GLU A 189 -10.77 7.22 18.36
N TYR A 190 -11.17 7.32 17.08
CA TYR A 190 -12.26 8.15 16.60
C TYR A 190 -13.54 7.34 16.43
N ASP A 191 -14.70 7.97 16.71
CA ASP A 191 -16.02 7.36 16.52
C ASP A 191 -16.30 7.09 15.04
N ASP A 192 -15.81 8.00 14.17
CA ASP A 192 -15.94 7.90 12.73
C ASP A 192 -14.88 8.77 12.03
N ILE A 193 -14.58 8.44 10.78
CA ILE A 193 -13.75 9.24 9.87
C ILE A 193 -14.51 9.32 8.55
N ILE A 194 -15.01 10.48 8.20
CA ILE A 194 -15.81 10.72 7.00
C ILE A 194 -14.90 11.26 5.90
N ASP A 195 -14.86 10.51 4.80
CA ASP A 195 -14.27 10.99 3.55
C ASP A 195 -15.23 11.98 2.89
N ASN A 196 -14.81 13.23 2.73
CA ASN A 196 -15.61 14.29 2.13
C ASN A 196 -15.60 14.27 0.59
N GLY A 197 -14.82 13.36 -0.02
CA GLY A 197 -14.82 13.09 -1.46
C GLY A 197 -14.14 14.17 -2.32
N ILE A 198 -13.45 15.12 -1.72
CA ILE A 198 -12.69 16.17 -2.39
C ILE A 198 -11.24 16.11 -1.92
N GLY A 199 -10.38 15.49 -2.73
CA GLY A 199 -8.98 15.32 -2.33
C GLY A 199 -8.83 14.44 -1.08
N ASP A 200 -7.90 14.80 -0.22
CA ASP A 200 -7.64 14.11 1.05
C ASP A 200 -8.38 14.76 2.23
N ASP A 201 -9.60 15.26 2.00
CA ASP A 201 -10.38 15.96 3.04
C ASP A 201 -11.19 14.96 3.88
N PHE A 202 -10.87 14.88 5.17
CA PHE A 202 -11.53 14.00 6.15
C PHE A 202 -12.08 14.78 7.31
N THR A 203 -13.30 14.46 7.72
CA THR A 203 -13.87 14.91 9.00
C THR A 203 -13.71 13.79 10.03
N PHE A 204 -13.04 14.08 11.13
CA PHE A 204 -12.89 13.18 12.27
C PHE A 204 -14.00 13.44 13.29
N ILE A 205 -14.58 12.38 13.84
CA ILE A 205 -15.57 12.46 14.92
C ILE A 205 -14.98 11.81 16.15
N LYS A 206 -14.87 12.57 17.25
CA LYS A 206 -14.37 12.09 18.54
C LYS A 206 -15.33 12.51 19.65
N ASP A 207 -15.85 11.51 20.38
CA ASP A 207 -16.85 11.74 21.45
C ASP A 207 -18.08 12.54 20.96
N GLY A 208 -18.49 12.26 19.70
CA GLY A 208 -19.59 12.95 19.03
C GLY A 208 -19.27 14.37 18.53
N VAL A 209 -18.03 14.85 18.71
CA VAL A 209 -17.59 16.18 18.26
C VAL A 209 -16.87 16.03 16.90
N LYS A 210 -17.24 16.90 15.94
CA LYS A 210 -16.57 16.99 14.64
C LYS A 210 -15.32 17.85 14.72
N GLY A 211 -14.33 17.51 13.91
CA GLY A 211 -13.09 18.25 13.84
C GLY A 211 -12.12 17.66 12.82
N ARG A 212 -10.90 18.11 12.91
CA ARG A 212 -9.77 17.70 12.07
C ARG A 212 -8.58 17.26 12.90
N VAL A 213 -7.63 16.58 12.30
CA VAL A 213 -6.42 16.12 12.99
C VAL A 213 -5.19 16.73 12.33
N ALA A 214 -4.42 17.48 13.12
CA ALA A 214 -3.17 18.07 12.67
C ALA A 214 -2.08 17.00 12.50
N MET A 215 -1.03 17.29 11.72
CA MET A 215 0.10 16.38 11.49
C MET A 215 0.86 16.00 12.76
N ASP A 216 0.75 16.81 13.82
CA ASP A 216 1.24 16.50 15.17
C ASP A 216 0.31 15.59 15.99
N LYS A 217 -0.76 15.06 15.34
CA LYS A 217 -1.78 14.14 15.87
C LYS A 217 -2.75 14.78 16.87
N ARG A 218 -2.79 16.09 17.00
CA ARG A 218 -3.81 16.77 17.80
C ARG A 218 -5.16 16.76 17.08
N PHE A 219 -6.20 16.37 17.79
CA PHE A 219 -7.57 16.60 17.36
C PHE A 219 -7.95 18.05 17.74
N ILE A 220 -8.55 18.75 16.78
CA ILE A 220 -9.01 20.14 16.93
C ILE A 220 -10.46 20.14 16.47
N SER A 221 -11.39 20.44 17.38
CA SER A 221 -12.80 20.54 17.03
C SER A 221 -13.05 21.70 16.06
N ASP A 222 -14.12 21.61 15.27
CA ASP A 222 -14.49 22.71 14.36
C ASP A 222 -14.77 23.99 15.17
N GLU A 223 -15.42 23.89 16.34
CA GLU A 223 -15.64 25.02 17.23
C GLU A 223 -14.32 25.64 17.77
N GLU A 224 -13.36 24.80 18.16
CA GLU A 224 -12.04 25.25 18.59
C GLU A 224 -11.30 25.95 17.45
N TYR A 225 -11.30 25.36 16.26
CA TYR A 225 -10.66 25.92 15.08
C TYR A 225 -11.24 27.27 14.68
N ASP A 226 -12.57 27.41 14.69
CA ASP A 226 -13.27 28.65 14.35
C ASP A 226 -13.03 29.79 15.36
N ASN A 227 -12.65 29.45 16.61
CA ASN A 227 -12.32 30.41 17.66
C ASN A 227 -10.83 30.80 17.73
N LEU A 228 -9.96 30.15 16.92
CA LEU A 228 -8.56 30.54 16.84
C LEU A 228 -8.39 31.89 16.13
N SER A 229 -7.37 32.65 16.54
CA SER A 229 -6.92 33.81 15.78
C SER A 229 -6.29 33.42 14.45
N ASP A 230 -6.28 34.33 13.47
CA ASP A 230 -5.65 34.11 12.17
C ASP A 230 -4.18 33.59 12.30
N GLU A 231 -3.41 34.17 13.26
CA GLU A 231 -2.02 33.77 13.53
C GLU A 231 -1.92 32.32 14.06
N GLU A 232 -2.89 31.84 14.83
CA GLU A 232 -2.94 30.49 15.36
C GLU A 232 -3.39 29.50 14.27
N GLN A 233 -4.34 29.89 13.42
CA GLN A 233 -4.73 29.11 12.26
C GLN A 233 -3.57 28.97 11.27
N ASP A 234 -2.84 30.05 10.98
CA ASP A 234 -1.66 30.03 10.14
C ASP A 234 -0.59 29.06 10.67
N LYS A 235 -0.35 29.03 11.98
CA LYS A 235 0.57 28.07 12.61
C LYS A 235 0.11 26.61 12.44
N LEU A 236 -1.20 26.36 12.49
CA LEU A 236 -1.74 25.03 12.23
C LEU A 236 -1.57 24.62 10.76
N TYR A 237 -1.74 25.57 9.83
CA TYR A 237 -1.45 25.34 8.42
C TYR A 237 0.04 25.05 8.16
N GLU A 238 0.96 25.73 8.87
CA GLU A 238 2.40 25.40 8.79
C GLU A 238 2.72 23.98 9.28
N ILE A 239 2.03 23.50 10.33
CA ILE A 239 2.13 22.12 10.81
C ILE A 239 1.50 21.15 9.80
N GLY A 240 0.42 21.59 9.14
CA GLY A 240 -0.40 20.80 8.24
C GLY A 240 -1.43 19.93 8.97
N PHE A 241 -2.42 19.49 8.21
CA PHE A 241 -3.44 18.54 8.66
C PHE A 241 -3.21 17.18 7.97
N ILE A 242 -3.71 16.10 8.57
CA ILE A 242 -3.70 14.77 7.95
C ILE A 242 -4.61 14.76 6.73
N SER A 243 -5.57 15.66 6.72
CA SER A 243 -6.41 16.03 5.59
C SER A 243 -6.35 17.54 5.44
N ALA A 244 -5.53 18.04 4.56
CA ALA A 244 -5.61 19.45 4.17
C ALA A 244 -6.47 19.56 2.91
N PRO A 245 -7.45 20.46 2.84
CA PRO A 245 -8.00 20.83 1.56
C PRO A 245 -6.85 21.41 0.72
N ASP A 246 -6.67 20.90 -0.50
CA ASP A 246 -5.81 21.54 -1.50
C ASP A 246 -6.40 22.92 -1.82
N ASP A 247 -5.96 23.94 -1.10
CA ASP A 247 -6.04 25.34 -1.52
C ASP A 247 -4.86 25.61 -2.48
N PHE A 248 -4.96 25.05 -3.70
CA PHE A 248 -4.13 25.46 -4.84
C PHE A 248 -4.95 25.54 -6.12
#